data_c69371b369a962dd04fb6b357d6ea540
#
_entry.id   c69371b369a962dd04fb6b357d6ea540
#
_cell.length_a   1.000
_cell.length_b   1.000
_cell.length_c   1.000
_cell.angle_alpha   90.00
_cell.angle_beta   90.00
_cell.angle_gamma   90.00
#
_symmetry.space_group_name_H-M   'P 1'
#
loop_
_entity.id
_entity.type
_entity.pdbx_description
1 polymer ?
#
loop_
_entity_poly.entity_id
_entity_poly.type
_entity_poly.pdbx_seq_one_letter_code
_entity_poly.pdbx_strand_id
1 'polypeptide(L)'
;MVKITITERAIEQLRRVRGNKHVKLTYDTDDCGCAVNGVPTLLLVDQLDEHDVEIETNDMPIWMEKHRLIFFDEQMTIDVVDGAGCFQLKSPNQILNARMSLMER
;
A
#
# COMPACT_ATOMS: atom_id res chain seq x y z
N MET A 1 -5.62 -10.18 11.70
CA MET A 1 -6.11 -9.87 10.34
C MET A 1 -5.83 -8.41 10.03
N VAL A 2 -5.26 -8.14 8.88
CA VAL A 2 -4.89 -6.77 8.52
C VAL A 2 -6.13 -6.01 8.04
N LYS A 3 -6.25 -4.78 8.50
CA LYS A 3 -7.34 -3.90 8.09
C LYS A 3 -6.76 -2.53 7.74
N ILE A 4 -7.16 -1.98 6.61
CA ILE A 4 -6.64 -0.71 6.13
C ILE A 4 -7.77 0.31 6.04
N THR A 5 -7.53 1.48 6.61
CA THR A 5 -8.41 2.63 6.46
C THR A 5 -7.80 3.58 5.45
N ILE A 6 -8.57 3.98 4.45
CA ILE A 6 -8.11 4.90 3.42
C ILE A 6 -8.81 6.23 3.66
N THR A 7 -8.04 7.31 3.82
CA THR A 7 -8.65 8.63 4.02
C THR A 7 -9.36 9.08 2.76
N GLU A 8 -10.30 10.01 2.90
CA GLU A 8 -11.07 10.50 1.75
C GLU A 8 -10.16 11.07 0.68
N ARG A 9 -9.12 11.79 1.06
CA ARG A 9 -8.15 12.35 0.12
C ARG A 9 -7.42 11.25 -0.64
N ALA A 10 -7.04 10.19 0.06
CA ALA A 10 -6.34 9.06 -0.55
C ALA A 10 -7.27 8.28 -1.47
N ILE A 11 -8.53 8.09 -1.06
CA ILE A 11 -9.52 7.42 -1.90
C ILE A 11 -9.69 8.17 -3.23
N GLU A 12 -9.85 9.47 -3.14
CA GLU A 12 -10.04 10.30 -4.33
C GLU A 12 -8.83 10.23 -5.26
N GLN A 13 -7.65 10.31 -4.70
CA GLN A 13 -6.41 10.23 -5.47
C GLN A 13 -6.25 8.86 -6.13
N LEU A 14 -6.50 7.79 -5.38
CA LEU A 14 -6.40 6.43 -5.91
C LEU A 14 -7.43 6.18 -7.02
N ARG A 15 -8.66 6.65 -6.85
CA ARG A 15 -9.69 6.50 -7.88
C ARG A 15 -9.29 7.19 -9.17
N ARG A 16 -8.61 8.32 -9.05
CA ARG A 16 -8.18 9.09 -10.20
C ARG A 16 -7.09 8.39 -11.01
N VAL A 17 -6.18 7.71 -10.32
CA VAL A 17 -5.00 7.13 -10.97
C VAL A 17 -5.11 5.64 -11.29
N ARG A 18 -5.96 4.90 -10.56
CA ARG A 18 -5.97 3.45 -10.74
C ARG A 18 -6.73 2.96 -11.98
N GLY A 19 -7.72 3.70 -12.45
CA GLY A 19 -8.53 3.24 -13.56
C GLY A 19 -9.13 1.86 -13.29
N ASN A 20 -8.79 0.88 -14.12
CA ASN A 20 -9.25 -0.50 -13.98
C ASN A 20 -8.24 -1.41 -13.29
N LYS A 21 -7.16 -0.83 -12.78
CA LYS A 21 -6.11 -1.62 -12.14
C LYS A 21 -6.41 -1.92 -10.70
N HIS A 22 -5.75 -2.94 -10.17
CA HIS A 22 -5.85 -3.30 -8.76
C HIS A 22 -4.79 -2.55 -7.97
N VAL A 23 -5.13 -2.16 -6.74
CA VAL A 23 -4.18 -1.50 -5.83
C VAL A 23 -3.57 -2.55 -4.93
N LYS A 24 -2.26 -2.64 -4.93
CA LYS A 24 -1.53 -3.63 -4.14
C LYS A 24 -0.55 -2.92 -3.22
N LEU A 25 -0.53 -3.32 -1.96
CA LEU A 25 0.44 -2.82 -0.98
C LEU A 25 1.52 -3.88 -0.80
N THR A 26 2.75 -3.52 -1.07
CA THR A 26 3.86 -4.46 -1.01
C THR A 26 5.07 -3.81 -0.36
N TYR A 27 6.09 -4.62 -0.10
CA TYR A 27 7.40 -4.13 0.30
C TYR A 27 8.30 -4.09 -0.92
N ASP A 28 8.85 -2.92 -1.19
CA ASP A 28 9.82 -2.78 -2.24
C ASP A 28 11.20 -3.03 -1.66
N THR A 29 11.77 -4.18 -2.00
CA THR A 29 13.13 -4.50 -1.58
C THR A 29 14.10 -4.08 -2.67
N ASP A 30 15.16 -3.41 -2.27
CA ASP A 30 16.17 -2.96 -3.21
C ASP A 30 16.86 -4.17 -3.85
N ASP A 31 17.07 -4.12 -5.14
CA ASP A 31 17.70 -5.20 -5.89
C ASP A 31 19.19 -5.34 -5.64
N CYS A 32 19.78 -4.44 -4.89
CA CYS A 32 21.24 -4.45 -4.70
C CYS A 32 21.71 -5.56 -3.76
N GLY A 33 20.81 -6.37 -3.25
CA GLY A 33 21.17 -7.48 -2.39
C GLY A 33 21.63 -7.08 -1.00
N CYS A 34 21.59 -5.81 -0.69
CA CYS A 34 21.90 -5.34 0.64
C CYS A 34 20.77 -5.82 1.55
N ALA A 35 21.10 -6.25 2.73
CA ALA A 35 20.10 -6.70 3.70
C ALA A 35 19.34 -5.50 4.25
N VAL A 36 18.72 -4.76 3.37
CA VAL A 36 17.98 -3.57 3.73
C VAL A 36 16.52 -3.96 3.95
N ASN A 37 15.94 -3.43 4.99
CA ASN A 37 14.52 -3.59 5.22
C ASN A 37 13.77 -2.94 4.07
N GLY A 38 12.86 -3.69 3.47
CA GLY A 38 12.02 -3.13 2.42
C GLY A 38 11.17 -1.99 2.95
N VAL A 39 10.66 -1.18 2.05
CA VAL A 39 9.74 -0.10 2.42
C VAL A 39 8.38 -0.38 1.80
N PRO A 40 7.28 -0.08 2.52
CA PRO A 40 5.94 -0.23 1.96
C PRO A 40 5.78 0.64 0.70
N THR A 41 5.20 0.05 -0.33
CA THR A 41 5.00 0.72 -1.62
C THR A 41 3.64 0.32 -2.17
N LEU A 42 2.95 1.26 -2.81
CA LEU A 42 1.70 0.96 -3.52
C LEU A 42 2.01 0.65 -4.97
N LEU A 43 1.37 -0.39 -5.49
CA LEU A 43 1.46 -0.77 -6.88
C LEU A 43 0.08 -0.78 -7.52
N LEU A 44 0.04 -0.35 -8.77
CA LEU A 44 -1.13 -0.54 -9.63
C LEU A 44 -0.81 -1.69 -10.58
N VAL A 45 -1.59 -2.75 -10.51
CA VAL A 45 -1.33 -3.96 -11.31
C VAL A 45 -2.57 -4.35 -12.11
N ASP A 46 -2.36 -4.86 -13.31
CA ASP A 46 -3.45 -5.33 -14.17
C ASP A 46 -3.98 -6.68 -13.72
N GLN A 47 -3.11 -7.52 -13.19
CA GLN A 47 -3.46 -8.87 -12.80
C GLN A 47 -2.94 -9.17 -11.40
N LEU A 48 -3.72 -9.92 -10.66
CA LEU A 48 -3.34 -10.35 -9.30
C LEU A 48 -2.68 -11.72 -9.37
N ASP A 49 -1.76 -11.96 -8.45
CA ASP A 49 -1.08 -13.23 -8.29
C ASP A 49 -1.93 -14.14 -7.40
N GLU A 50 -1.71 -15.45 -7.49
CA GLU A 50 -2.41 -16.40 -6.62
C GLU A 50 -2.07 -16.22 -5.14
N HIS A 51 -0.93 -15.56 -4.85
CA HIS A 51 -0.52 -15.29 -3.47
C HIS A 51 -1.09 -13.98 -2.95
N ASP A 52 -1.78 -13.21 -3.77
CA ASP A 52 -2.38 -11.97 -3.34
C ASP A 52 -3.70 -12.23 -2.63
N VAL A 53 -3.89 -11.59 -1.50
CA VAL A 53 -5.12 -11.71 -0.72
C VAL A 53 -5.76 -10.33 -0.58
N GLU A 54 -7.08 -10.33 -0.60
CA GLU A 54 -7.83 -9.09 -0.44
C GLU A 54 -7.85 -8.68 1.02
N ILE A 55 -7.49 -7.42 1.27
CA ILE A 55 -7.48 -6.86 2.61
C ILE A 55 -8.72 -6.00 2.79
N GLU A 56 -9.36 -6.14 3.94
CA GLU A 56 -10.54 -5.36 4.26
C GLU A 56 -10.19 -3.88 4.40
N THR A 57 -10.94 -3.04 3.71
CA THR A 57 -10.78 -1.59 3.79
C THR A 57 -12.14 -0.93 3.87
N ASN A 58 -12.13 0.39 4.03
CA ASN A 58 -13.37 1.16 4.09
C ASN A 58 -13.87 1.60 2.70
N ASP A 59 -13.14 1.29 1.65
CA ASP A 59 -13.52 1.68 0.29
C ASP A 59 -13.08 0.61 -0.71
N MET A 60 -12.08 0.92 -1.54
CA MET A 60 -11.61 -0.02 -2.54
C MET A 60 -10.74 -1.11 -1.92
N PRO A 61 -10.79 -2.33 -2.45
CA PRO A 61 -9.95 -3.39 -1.90
C PRO A 61 -8.47 -3.11 -2.14
N ILE A 62 -7.67 -3.42 -1.14
CA ILE A 62 -6.22 -3.36 -1.24
C ILE A 62 -5.73 -4.80 -1.19
N TRP A 63 -4.81 -5.16 -2.07
CA TRP A 63 -4.29 -6.51 -2.15
C TRP A 63 -2.91 -6.57 -1.56
N MET A 64 -2.58 -7.66 -0.89
CA MET A 64 -1.27 -7.85 -0.26
C MET A 64 -0.82 -9.28 -0.48
N GLU A 65 0.48 -9.48 -0.61
CA GLU A 65 1.04 -10.81 -0.70
C GLU A 65 0.93 -11.50 0.66
N LYS A 66 0.37 -12.70 0.67
CA LYS A 66 0.08 -13.43 1.90
C LYS A 66 1.30 -13.57 2.80
N HIS A 67 2.45 -13.88 2.22
CA HIS A 67 3.67 -14.12 3.00
C HIS A 67 4.30 -12.85 3.55
N ARG A 68 3.83 -11.68 3.12
CA ARG A 68 4.35 -10.40 3.59
C ARG A 68 3.48 -9.75 4.65
N LEU A 69 2.34 -10.36 4.98
CA LEU A 69 1.42 -9.78 5.95
C LEU A 69 2.06 -9.60 7.32
N ILE A 70 3.02 -10.45 7.67
CA ILE A 70 3.68 -10.38 8.97
C ILE A 70 4.53 -9.11 9.15
N PHE A 71 4.86 -8.44 8.05
CA PHE A 71 5.64 -7.20 8.11
C PHE A 71 4.80 -5.98 8.37
N PHE A 72 3.48 -6.13 8.36
CA PHE A 72 2.55 -5.01 8.51
C PHE A 72 1.78 -5.10 9.80
N ASP A 73 1.35 -3.94 10.29
CA ASP A 73 0.51 -3.88 11.47
C ASP A 73 -0.91 -4.31 11.13
N GLU A 74 -1.66 -4.75 12.15
CA GLU A 74 -3.04 -5.20 11.96
C GLU A 74 -3.95 -4.06 11.52
N GLN A 75 -3.67 -2.84 11.96
CA GLN A 75 -4.45 -1.67 11.58
C GLN A 75 -3.52 -0.64 10.97
N MET A 76 -3.88 -0.20 9.78
CA MET A 76 -3.07 0.78 9.05
C MET A 76 -3.96 1.81 8.40
N THR A 77 -3.41 2.98 8.13
CA THR A 77 -4.11 4.06 7.44
C THR A 77 -3.27 4.53 6.27
N ILE A 78 -3.92 4.67 5.12
CA ILE A 78 -3.30 5.25 3.93
C ILE A 78 -3.85 6.66 3.76
N ASP A 79 -2.94 7.63 3.69
CA ASP A 79 -3.30 9.04 3.50
C ASP A 79 -2.43 9.63 2.38
N VAL A 80 -2.71 10.86 2.03
CA VAL A 80 -1.95 11.59 1.00
C VAL A 80 -1.12 12.65 1.68
N VAL A 81 0.13 12.79 1.23
CA VAL A 81 1.02 13.85 1.73
C VAL A 81 0.81 15.08 0.85
N ASP A 82 0.35 16.17 1.46
CA ASP A 82 0.06 17.39 0.75
C ASP A 82 1.31 17.97 0.07
N GLY A 83 1.15 18.33 -1.20
CA GLY A 83 2.22 18.97 -1.96
C GLY A 83 3.31 18.05 -2.47
N ALA A 84 3.30 16.80 -2.07
CA ALA A 84 4.35 15.85 -2.46
C ALA A 84 3.91 14.85 -3.52
N GLY A 85 2.60 14.71 -3.74
CA GLY A 85 2.08 13.76 -4.71
C GLY A 85 2.29 12.31 -4.35
N CYS A 86 2.57 12.02 -3.11
CA CYS A 86 2.79 10.64 -2.64
C CYS A 86 1.85 10.32 -1.48
N PHE A 87 1.84 9.07 -1.10
CA PHE A 87 0.98 8.58 -0.03
C PHE A 87 1.77 8.40 1.25
N GLN A 88 1.05 8.18 2.33
CA GLN A 88 1.63 7.90 3.63
C GLN A 88 0.96 6.66 4.20
N LEU A 89 1.75 5.75 4.73
CA LEU A 89 1.24 4.58 5.43
C LEU A 89 1.60 4.68 6.89
N LYS A 90 0.60 4.63 7.74
CA LYS A 90 0.81 4.74 9.18
C LYS A 90 -0.07 3.77 9.94
N SER A 91 0.33 3.47 11.16
CA SER A 91 -0.45 2.71 12.11
C SER A 91 -0.68 3.57 13.36
N PRO A 92 -1.52 3.12 14.29
CA PRO A 92 -1.74 3.89 15.53
C PRO A 92 -0.46 4.18 16.32
N ASN A 93 0.56 3.35 16.15
CA ASN A 93 1.77 3.44 16.96
C ASN A 93 2.97 4.05 16.22
N GLN A 94 2.93 4.09 14.90
CA GLN A 94 4.09 4.54 14.15
C GLN A 94 3.73 4.89 12.71
N ILE A 95 4.62 5.61 12.06
CA ILE A 95 4.53 5.86 10.63
C ILE A 95 5.38 4.80 9.94
N LEU A 96 4.73 3.97 9.12
CA LEU A 96 5.42 2.89 8.42
C LEU A 96 6.18 3.39 7.20
N ASN A 97 5.61 4.36 6.49
CA ASN A 97 6.28 5.04 5.40
C ASN A 97 5.67 6.43 5.23
N ALA A 98 6.47 7.45 5.51
CA ALA A 98 5.99 8.83 5.45
C ALA A 98 5.80 9.32 4.02
N ARG A 99 6.48 8.71 3.06
CA ARG A 99 6.38 9.08 1.65
C ARG A 99 6.35 7.82 0.80
N MET A 100 5.19 7.20 0.78
CA MET A 100 4.99 5.95 0.06
C MET A 100 4.72 6.23 -1.40
N SER A 101 5.53 5.64 -2.27
CA SER A 101 5.38 5.81 -3.70
C SER A 101 4.25 4.97 -4.25
N LEU A 102 3.66 5.44 -5.34
CA LEU A 102 2.70 4.67 -6.12
C LEU A 102 3.35 4.34 -7.45
N MET A 103 3.54 3.06 -7.71
CA MET A 103 4.18 2.61 -8.93
C MET A 103 3.19 1.84 -9.77
N GLU A 104 3.37 1.87 -11.07
CA GLU A 104 2.51 1.17 -12.01
C GLU A 104 3.28 0.04 -12.69
N ARG A 105 2.65 -1.12 -12.76
CA ARG A 105 3.22 -2.28 -13.44
C ARG A 105 2.32 -2.81 -14.51
#